data_e2b774db919e47ebe36ad35b5a1acf0d
#
_entry.id   e2b774db919e47ebe36ad35b5a1acf0d
#
_cell.length_a   1.000
_cell.length_b   1.000
_cell.length_c   1.000
_cell.angle_alpha   90.00
_cell.angle_beta   90.00
_cell.angle_gamma   90.00
#
_symmetry.space_group_name_H-M   'P 1'
#
loop_
_entity.id
_entity.type
_entity.pdbx_description
1 polymer ?
#
loop_
_entity_poly.entity_id
_entity_poly.type
_entity_poly.pdbx_seq_one_letter_code
_entity_poly.pdbx_strand_id
1 'polypeptide(L)'
;MRIVLIHGYKSSPRQNFWPWLSDALRERGHDVVAPELPNPAEPICQEWVDTIKKSIHRPAGDTVFIAHSLGCVALLHYLEQADMAGTPKAIILISAPFHIASERFASFFVPPVDFETVMWKGQEFILVHAKDDAVIPFDHAKRYEQELNGALKEIETGGHLMDVTELSILLDLIDDRNTVPGDSLHDDFSDIHVVL
;
A
#
# COMPACT_ATOMS: atom_id res chain seq x y z
N MET A 1 8.84 13.16 -5.58
CA MET A 1 7.85 12.16 -6.04
C MET A 1 6.48 12.52 -5.49
N ARG A 2 5.41 12.04 -6.10
CA ARG A 2 4.07 12.05 -5.52
C ARG A 2 3.84 10.74 -4.77
N ILE A 3 3.48 10.82 -3.50
CA ILE A 3 3.21 9.66 -2.66
C ILE A 3 1.72 9.64 -2.29
N VAL A 4 1.05 8.52 -2.55
CA VAL A 4 -0.38 8.36 -2.31
C VAL A 4 -0.59 7.34 -1.21
N LEU A 5 -1.23 7.76 -0.11
CA LEU A 5 -1.44 6.97 1.09
C LEU A 5 -2.91 6.53 1.18
N ILE A 6 -3.17 5.24 1.22
CA ILE A 6 -4.52 4.67 1.18
C ILE A 6 -4.76 3.82 2.43
N HIS A 7 -5.61 4.31 3.34
CA HIS A 7 -5.94 3.61 4.59
C HIS A 7 -6.88 2.42 4.38
N GLY A 8 -7.03 1.59 5.41
CA GLY A 8 -7.88 0.40 5.41
C GLY A 8 -9.22 0.57 6.15
N TYR A 9 -9.84 -0.57 6.45
CA TYR A 9 -11.09 -0.68 7.20
C TYR A 9 -10.99 -0.05 8.58
N LYS A 10 -12.04 0.71 8.99
CA LYS A 10 -12.12 1.44 10.28
C LYS A 10 -10.91 2.34 10.57
N SER A 11 -10.23 2.82 9.55
CA SER A 11 -9.09 3.71 9.67
C SER A 11 -9.34 5.04 8.94
N SER A 12 -8.39 5.95 9.04
CA SER A 12 -8.39 7.24 8.35
C SER A 12 -6.95 7.72 8.14
N PRO A 13 -6.70 8.75 7.30
CA PRO A 13 -5.37 9.35 7.15
C PRO A 13 -4.79 9.97 8.44
N ARG A 14 -5.62 10.10 9.49
CA ARG A 14 -5.26 10.72 10.78
C ARG A 14 -5.00 9.70 11.90
N GLN A 15 -4.94 8.41 11.58
CA GLN A 15 -4.78 7.33 12.56
C GLN A 15 -3.58 6.45 12.25
N ASN A 16 -3.16 5.64 13.22
CA ASN A 16 -2.06 4.67 13.09
C ASN A 16 -0.75 5.39 12.69
N PHE A 17 0.05 4.83 11.83
CA PHE A 17 1.31 5.40 11.33
C PHE A 17 1.12 6.46 10.21
N TRP A 18 -0.08 6.70 9.71
CA TRP A 18 -0.32 7.60 8.58
C TRP A 18 0.08 9.06 8.84
N PRO A 19 -0.23 9.68 10.01
CA PRO A 19 0.21 11.05 10.30
C PRO A 19 1.72 11.18 10.29
N TRP A 20 2.39 10.28 11.03
CA TRP A 20 3.85 10.23 11.09
C TRP A 20 4.47 10.06 9.69
N LEU A 21 3.99 9.08 8.90
CA LEU A 21 4.50 8.85 7.56
C LEU A 21 4.27 10.06 6.64
N SER A 22 3.09 10.67 6.69
CA SER A 22 2.76 11.86 5.90
C SER A 22 3.70 13.02 6.20
N ASP A 23 3.99 13.28 7.47
CA ASP A 23 4.85 14.37 7.89
C ASP A 23 6.30 14.09 7.50
N ALA A 24 6.81 12.89 7.78
CA ALA A 24 8.15 12.47 7.41
C ALA A 24 8.41 12.53 5.89
N LEU A 25 7.42 12.18 5.08
CA LEU A 25 7.51 12.26 3.61
C LEU A 25 7.48 13.71 3.11
N ARG A 26 6.64 14.57 3.71
CA ARG A 26 6.63 16.02 3.37
C ARG A 26 7.92 16.71 3.73
N GLU A 27 8.52 16.39 4.88
CA GLU A 27 9.83 16.88 5.29
C GLU A 27 10.94 16.50 4.30
N ARG A 28 10.79 15.34 3.64
CA ARG A 28 11.67 14.90 2.54
C ARG A 28 11.35 15.54 1.17
N GLY A 29 10.40 16.47 1.13
CA GLY A 29 10.03 17.20 -0.09
C GLY A 29 9.12 16.45 -1.05
N HIS A 30 8.42 15.40 -0.58
CA HIS A 30 7.44 14.68 -1.39
C HIS A 30 6.06 15.36 -1.37
N ASP A 31 5.35 15.26 -2.52
CA ASP A 31 3.93 15.64 -2.63
C ASP A 31 3.07 14.49 -2.10
N VAL A 32 2.46 14.67 -0.92
CA VAL A 32 1.72 13.61 -0.23
C VAL A 32 0.21 13.82 -0.36
N VAL A 33 -0.46 12.86 -0.97
CA VAL A 33 -1.91 12.77 -1.13
C VAL A 33 -2.43 11.63 -0.26
N ALA A 34 -3.33 11.93 0.69
CA ALA A 34 -3.91 10.94 1.59
C ALA A 34 -5.44 11.12 1.62
N PRO A 35 -6.19 10.51 0.67
CA PRO A 35 -7.63 10.65 0.61
C PRO A 35 -8.30 10.01 1.82
N GLU A 36 -9.35 10.66 2.32
CA GLU A 36 -10.26 10.07 3.30
C GLU A 36 -11.30 9.23 2.55
N LEU A 37 -11.23 7.92 2.71
CA LEU A 37 -12.14 6.98 2.04
C LEU A 37 -13.49 6.98 2.75
N PRO A 38 -14.61 6.99 2.01
CA PRO A 38 -15.94 7.11 2.59
C PRO A 38 -16.34 5.85 3.38
N ASN A 39 -17.11 6.04 4.43
CA ASN A 39 -17.75 4.97 5.21
C ASN A 39 -16.78 3.84 5.63
N PRO A 40 -15.64 4.12 6.27
CA PRO A 40 -14.60 3.11 6.48
C PRO A 40 -15.04 1.95 7.40
N ALA A 41 -16.13 2.09 8.15
CA ALA A 41 -16.71 1.03 8.97
C ALA A 41 -17.68 0.11 8.19
N GLU A 42 -18.24 0.59 7.08
CA GLU A 42 -19.12 -0.16 6.16
C GLU A 42 -18.73 0.14 4.71
N PRO A 43 -17.53 -0.29 4.29
CA PRO A 43 -16.95 0.14 3.03
C PRO A 43 -17.59 -0.53 1.82
N ILE A 44 -17.70 0.25 0.73
CA ILE A 44 -18.05 -0.23 -0.60
C ILE A 44 -16.85 0.01 -1.52
N CYS A 45 -16.35 -1.04 -2.16
CA CYS A 45 -15.13 -0.98 -2.95
C CYS A 45 -15.18 0.13 -4.03
N GLN A 46 -16.25 0.20 -4.81
CA GLN A 46 -16.38 1.19 -5.87
C GLN A 46 -16.35 2.64 -5.36
N GLU A 47 -16.93 2.93 -4.18
CA GLU A 47 -16.86 4.27 -3.57
C GLU A 47 -15.40 4.65 -3.20
N TRP A 48 -14.63 3.67 -2.73
CA TRP A 48 -13.21 3.85 -2.44
C TRP A 48 -12.39 4.06 -3.72
N VAL A 49 -12.62 3.24 -4.74
CA VAL A 49 -12.00 3.38 -6.07
C VAL A 49 -12.28 4.77 -6.66
N ASP A 50 -13.54 5.23 -6.62
CA ASP A 50 -13.93 6.55 -7.13
C ASP A 50 -13.26 7.69 -6.35
N THR A 51 -13.09 7.53 -5.05
CA THR A 51 -12.40 8.51 -4.19
C THR A 51 -10.92 8.57 -4.52
N ILE A 52 -10.26 7.44 -4.69
CA ILE A 52 -8.87 7.34 -5.14
C ILE A 52 -8.74 8.03 -6.51
N LYS A 53 -9.60 7.70 -7.45
CA LYS A 53 -9.61 8.27 -8.81
C LYS A 53 -9.79 9.80 -8.82
N LYS A 54 -10.63 10.34 -7.95
CA LYS A 54 -10.83 11.80 -7.80
C LYS A 54 -9.60 12.48 -7.21
N SER A 55 -8.89 11.80 -6.31
CA SER A 55 -7.71 12.34 -5.64
C SER A 55 -6.47 12.35 -6.53
N ILE A 56 -6.43 11.43 -7.52
CA ILE A 56 -5.29 11.26 -8.42
C ILE A 56 -5.82 11.06 -9.83
N HIS A 57 -5.89 12.14 -10.59
CA HIS A 57 -6.45 12.06 -11.94
C HIS A 57 -5.74 11.05 -12.85
N ARG A 58 -4.41 11.13 -12.94
CA ARG A 58 -3.58 10.28 -13.80
C ARG A 58 -2.24 10.03 -13.11
N PRO A 59 -1.99 8.83 -12.59
CA PRO A 59 -0.69 8.46 -12.05
C PRO A 59 0.42 8.59 -13.11
N ALA A 60 1.58 9.06 -12.69
CA ALA A 60 2.76 9.24 -13.52
C ALA A 60 3.93 8.39 -13.03
N GLY A 61 5.02 8.38 -13.77
CA GLY A 61 6.20 7.56 -13.47
C GLY A 61 6.92 7.91 -12.16
N ASP A 62 6.65 9.07 -11.58
CA ASP A 62 7.16 9.52 -10.28
C ASP A 62 6.18 9.27 -9.12
N THR A 63 5.08 8.58 -9.37
CA THR A 63 4.06 8.23 -8.34
C THR A 63 4.46 6.96 -7.62
N VAL A 64 4.29 6.96 -6.28
CA VAL A 64 4.35 5.78 -5.42
C VAL A 64 3.03 5.66 -4.68
N PHE A 65 2.45 4.48 -4.69
CA PHE A 65 1.27 4.15 -3.89
C PHE A 65 1.67 3.35 -2.66
N ILE A 66 1.11 3.70 -1.51
CA ILE A 66 1.24 2.94 -0.26
C ILE A 66 -0.16 2.69 0.27
N ALA A 67 -0.57 1.45 0.36
CA ALA A 67 -1.90 1.07 0.82
C ALA A 67 -1.82 0.05 1.96
N HIS A 68 -2.81 0.07 2.86
CA HIS A 68 -2.89 -0.84 4.00
C HIS A 68 -4.21 -1.61 3.99
N SER A 69 -4.11 -2.91 4.29
CA SER A 69 -5.26 -3.79 4.52
C SER A 69 -6.26 -3.75 3.35
N LEU A 70 -7.55 -3.53 3.63
CA LEU A 70 -8.60 -3.47 2.60
C LEU A 70 -8.37 -2.34 1.57
N GLY A 71 -7.63 -1.28 1.94
CA GLY A 71 -7.22 -0.22 1.01
C GLY A 71 -6.32 -0.72 -0.11
N CYS A 72 -5.57 -1.82 0.12
CA CYS A 72 -4.77 -2.47 -0.93
C CYS A 72 -5.66 -3.01 -2.04
N VAL A 73 -6.78 -3.65 -1.69
CA VAL A 73 -7.71 -4.23 -2.67
C VAL A 73 -8.39 -3.12 -3.47
N ALA A 74 -8.83 -2.03 -2.80
CA ALA A 74 -9.39 -0.88 -3.49
C ALA A 74 -8.37 -0.23 -4.45
N LEU A 75 -7.10 -0.13 -4.04
CA LEU A 75 -6.03 0.36 -4.91
C LEU A 75 -5.85 -0.53 -6.14
N LEU A 76 -5.84 -1.86 -5.98
CA LEU A 76 -5.68 -2.78 -7.11
C LEU A 76 -6.85 -2.64 -8.10
N HIS A 77 -8.10 -2.57 -7.63
CA HIS A 77 -9.25 -2.28 -8.50
C HIS A 77 -9.21 -0.89 -9.15
N TYR A 78 -8.66 0.11 -8.46
CA TYR A 78 -8.39 1.39 -9.10
C TYR A 78 -7.37 1.27 -10.24
N LEU A 79 -6.27 0.53 -10.02
CA LEU A 79 -5.23 0.34 -11.02
C LEU A 79 -5.74 -0.39 -12.27
N GLU A 80 -6.65 -1.35 -12.13
CA GLU A 80 -7.31 -2.01 -13.29
C GLU A 80 -7.94 -0.98 -14.25
N GLN A 81 -8.58 0.05 -13.67
CA GLN A 81 -9.39 1.02 -14.39
C GLN A 81 -8.64 2.32 -14.72
N ALA A 82 -7.43 2.51 -14.14
CA ALA A 82 -6.74 3.78 -14.21
C ALA A 82 -6.21 4.09 -15.60
N ASP A 83 -6.52 5.32 -16.09
CA ASP A 83 -5.80 5.94 -17.19
C ASP A 83 -4.47 6.51 -16.65
N MET A 84 -3.36 5.98 -17.13
CA MET A 84 -2.02 6.28 -16.66
C MET A 84 -1.34 7.33 -17.53
N ALA A 85 -0.71 8.35 -16.91
CA ALA A 85 0.21 9.26 -17.58
C ALA A 85 1.62 8.63 -17.70
N GLY A 86 1.91 7.64 -16.87
CA GLY A 86 3.14 6.86 -16.84
C GLY A 86 2.99 5.74 -15.81
N THR A 87 3.84 4.72 -15.88
CA THR A 87 3.80 3.60 -14.93
C THR A 87 4.34 4.04 -13.56
N PRO A 88 3.54 4.03 -12.48
CA PRO A 88 3.96 4.35 -11.11
C PRO A 88 5.25 3.63 -10.73
N LYS A 89 6.11 4.34 -10.01
CA LYS A 89 7.45 3.88 -9.63
C LYS A 89 7.41 2.67 -8.71
N ALA A 90 6.48 2.67 -7.74
CA ALA A 90 6.24 1.53 -6.86
C ALA A 90 4.80 1.50 -6.36
N ILE A 91 4.34 0.28 -6.03
CA ILE A 91 3.06 0.00 -5.38
C ILE A 91 3.38 -0.84 -4.15
N ILE A 92 3.21 -0.25 -2.97
CA ILE A 92 3.51 -0.87 -1.67
C ILE A 92 2.20 -1.29 -1.02
N LEU A 93 2.04 -2.58 -0.80
CA LEU A 93 0.86 -3.20 -0.21
C LEU A 93 1.18 -3.73 1.18
N ILE A 94 0.57 -3.16 2.22
CA ILE A 94 0.83 -3.47 3.62
C ILE A 94 -0.32 -4.31 4.16
N SER A 95 -0.02 -5.50 4.72
CA SER A 95 -1.01 -6.42 5.31
C SER A 95 -2.24 -6.64 4.41
N ALA A 96 -1.99 -6.84 3.11
CA ALA A 96 -3.03 -6.91 2.09
C ALA A 96 -3.85 -8.21 2.17
N PRO A 97 -5.19 -8.16 2.29
CA PRO A 97 -6.02 -9.35 2.24
C PRO A 97 -6.21 -9.83 0.79
N PHE A 98 -5.81 -11.06 0.51
CA PHE A 98 -6.06 -11.69 -0.79
C PHE A 98 -7.52 -12.13 -0.95
N HIS A 99 -8.13 -12.56 0.15
CA HIS A 99 -9.54 -12.92 0.24
C HIS A 99 -10.03 -12.81 1.69
N ILE A 100 -11.25 -12.34 1.87
CA ILE A 100 -11.95 -12.37 3.16
C ILE A 100 -13.34 -12.96 2.94
N ALA A 101 -13.64 -14.07 3.60
CA ALA A 101 -14.94 -14.75 3.53
C ALA A 101 -15.97 -14.01 4.40
N SER A 102 -16.41 -12.84 3.98
CA SER A 102 -17.41 -12.02 4.67
C SER A 102 -18.27 -11.25 3.67
N GLU A 103 -19.58 -11.33 3.81
CA GLU A 103 -20.52 -10.57 2.96
C GLU A 103 -20.28 -9.06 3.05
N ARG A 104 -19.86 -8.55 4.21
CA ARG A 104 -19.52 -7.14 4.42
C ARG A 104 -18.47 -6.63 3.45
N PHE A 105 -17.52 -7.48 3.08
CA PHE A 105 -16.40 -7.11 2.21
C PHE A 105 -16.52 -7.70 0.80
N ALA A 106 -17.64 -8.32 0.47
CA ALA A 106 -17.84 -8.99 -0.82
C ALA A 106 -17.54 -8.07 -2.01
N SER A 107 -17.89 -6.78 -1.93
CA SER A 107 -17.65 -5.82 -3.01
C SER A 107 -16.17 -5.61 -3.35
N PHE A 108 -15.24 -6.00 -2.47
CA PHE A 108 -13.79 -5.94 -2.71
C PHE A 108 -13.25 -7.18 -3.41
N PHE A 109 -13.98 -8.30 -3.35
CA PHE A 109 -13.49 -9.59 -3.84
C PHE A 109 -14.37 -10.20 -4.92
N VAL A 110 -15.47 -9.52 -5.30
CA VAL A 110 -16.39 -9.94 -6.35
C VAL A 110 -16.74 -8.74 -7.22
N PRO A 111 -16.28 -8.70 -8.48
CA PRO A 111 -15.34 -9.63 -9.09
C PRO A 111 -13.95 -9.65 -8.42
N PRO A 112 -13.16 -10.71 -8.60
CA PRO A 112 -11.76 -10.71 -8.12
C PRO A 112 -10.92 -9.70 -8.91
N VAL A 113 -9.78 -9.29 -8.32
CA VAL A 113 -8.77 -8.47 -8.99
C VAL A 113 -8.23 -9.18 -10.24
N ASP A 114 -8.16 -8.47 -11.35
CA ASP A 114 -7.50 -8.92 -12.57
C ASP A 114 -5.98 -8.69 -12.48
N PHE A 115 -5.26 -9.67 -11.94
CA PHE A 115 -3.82 -9.60 -11.75
C PHE A 115 -3.05 -9.53 -13.08
N GLU A 116 -3.58 -10.11 -14.17
CA GLU A 116 -2.95 -10.03 -15.50
C GLU A 116 -2.90 -8.57 -15.99
N THR A 117 -3.93 -7.79 -15.71
CA THR A 117 -3.95 -6.35 -16.00
C THR A 117 -3.11 -5.56 -15.00
N VAL A 118 -3.26 -5.82 -13.69
CA VAL A 118 -2.64 -5.01 -12.63
C VAL A 118 -1.13 -5.13 -12.62
N MET A 119 -0.56 -6.30 -12.91
CA MET A 119 0.89 -6.51 -12.85
C MET A 119 1.69 -5.56 -13.79
N TRP A 120 1.05 -4.98 -14.78
CA TRP A 120 1.66 -4.01 -15.71
C TRP A 120 1.42 -2.54 -15.30
N LYS A 121 0.70 -2.31 -14.20
CA LYS A 121 0.33 -0.98 -13.72
C LYS A 121 1.33 -0.37 -12.72
N GLY A 122 2.40 -1.06 -12.39
CA GLY A 122 3.51 -0.59 -11.54
C GLY A 122 4.85 -1.06 -12.07
N GLN A 123 5.90 -0.28 -11.88
CA GLN A 123 7.27 -0.72 -12.19
C GLN A 123 7.72 -1.77 -11.18
N GLU A 124 7.25 -1.67 -9.94
CA GLU A 124 7.57 -2.57 -8.86
C GLU A 124 6.37 -2.73 -7.91
N PHE A 125 6.15 -3.97 -7.45
CA PHE A 125 5.22 -4.28 -6.37
C PHE A 125 6.00 -4.74 -5.14
N ILE A 126 5.69 -4.15 -3.98
CA ILE A 126 6.33 -4.47 -2.72
C ILE A 126 5.25 -4.84 -1.71
N LEU A 127 5.42 -5.97 -1.07
CA LEU A 127 4.51 -6.47 -0.06
C LEU A 127 5.19 -6.34 1.29
N VAL A 128 4.53 -5.70 2.25
CA VAL A 128 5.00 -5.57 3.63
C VAL A 128 4.01 -6.29 4.53
N HIS A 129 4.44 -7.31 5.26
CA HIS A 129 3.52 -8.11 6.08
C HIS A 129 4.22 -8.68 7.32
N ALA A 130 3.54 -8.60 8.46
CA ALA A 130 4.05 -9.20 9.69
C ALA A 130 3.67 -10.70 9.76
N LYS A 131 4.61 -11.54 10.19
CA LYS A 131 4.40 -13.00 10.31
C LYS A 131 3.36 -13.36 11.36
N ASP A 132 3.21 -12.51 12.38
CA ASP A 132 2.28 -12.66 13.49
C ASP A 132 0.92 -11.97 13.26
N ASP A 133 0.60 -11.55 12.03
CA ASP A 133 -0.69 -10.94 11.69
C ASP A 133 -1.84 -11.95 11.90
N ALA A 134 -2.61 -11.75 12.96
CA ALA A 134 -3.76 -12.59 13.30
C ALA A 134 -5.06 -12.19 12.58
N VAL A 135 -5.07 -11.03 11.90
CA VAL A 135 -6.23 -10.52 11.15
C VAL A 135 -6.18 -11.00 9.72
N ILE A 136 -5.04 -10.81 9.07
CA ILE A 136 -4.78 -11.27 7.70
C ILE A 136 -3.57 -12.21 7.73
N PRO A 137 -3.79 -13.53 7.59
CA PRO A 137 -2.72 -14.52 7.64
C PRO A 137 -1.59 -14.22 6.64
N PHE A 138 -0.36 -14.43 7.05
CA PHE A 138 0.86 -14.15 6.27
C PHE A 138 0.86 -14.81 4.86
N ASP A 139 0.17 -15.94 4.70
CA ASP A 139 0.04 -16.61 3.39
C ASP A 139 -0.66 -15.76 2.33
N HIS A 140 -1.43 -14.72 2.72
CA HIS A 140 -2.01 -13.77 1.78
C HIS A 140 -0.90 -12.96 1.08
N ALA A 141 0.14 -12.56 1.80
CA ALA A 141 1.27 -11.85 1.21
C ALA A 141 2.03 -12.71 0.18
N LYS A 142 2.24 -14.00 0.50
CA LYS A 142 2.89 -14.94 -0.44
C LYS A 142 2.08 -15.12 -1.72
N ARG A 143 0.75 -15.12 -1.64
CA ARG A 143 -0.10 -15.17 -2.83
C ARG A 143 0.04 -13.91 -3.68
N TYR A 144 0.04 -12.72 -3.07
CA TYR A 144 0.30 -11.48 -3.79
C TYR A 144 1.71 -11.43 -4.41
N GLU A 145 2.72 -11.95 -3.71
CA GLU A 145 4.08 -12.08 -4.23
C GLU A 145 4.11 -12.86 -5.55
N GLN A 146 3.36 -13.97 -5.61
CA GLN A 146 3.26 -14.81 -6.80
C GLN A 146 2.47 -14.14 -7.93
N GLU A 147 1.28 -13.60 -7.63
CA GLU A 147 0.38 -13.00 -8.64
C GLU A 147 0.93 -11.70 -9.23
N LEU A 148 1.66 -10.90 -8.44
CA LEU A 148 2.19 -9.60 -8.87
C LEU A 148 3.67 -9.65 -9.22
N ASN A 149 4.34 -10.80 -9.09
CA ASN A 149 5.80 -10.93 -9.15
C ASN A 149 6.48 -9.87 -8.28
N GLY A 150 5.95 -9.69 -7.05
CA GLY A 150 6.35 -8.64 -6.12
C GLY A 150 7.49 -9.04 -5.21
N ALA A 151 8.10 -8.06 -4.54
CA ALA A 151 9.12 -8.28 -3.52
C ALA A 151 8.47 -8.32 -2.13
N LEU A 152 8.55 -9.44 -1.41
CA LEU A 152 8.01 -9.57 -0.06
C LEU A 152 9.03 -9.11 0.99
N LYS A 153 8.63 -8.12 1.79
CA LYS A 153 9.35 -7.63 2.98
C LYS A 153 8.63 -8.16 4.22
N GLU A 154 9.24 -9.11 4.87
CA GLU A 154 8.71 -9.78 6.06
C GLU A 154 9.03 -8.96 7.32
N ILE A 155 8.04 -8.77 8.19
CA ILE A 155 8.20 -8.22 9.54
C ILE A 155 7.97 -9.36 10.52
N GLU A 156 8.88 -9.57 11.47
CA GLU A 156 8.77 -10.69 12.42
C GLU A 156 7.55 -10.54 13.33
N THR A 157 7.36 -9.34 13.88
CA THR A 157 6.25 -9.03 14.80
C THR A 157 5.69 -7.64 14.51
N GLY A 158 4.39 -7.43 14.75
CA GLY A 158 3.70 -6.16 14.52
C GLY A 158 2.21 -6.35 14.27
N GLY A 159 1.74 -7.59 14.26
CA GLY A 159 0.35 -7.93 14.03
C GLY A 159 -0.15 -7.38 12.70
N HIS A 160 -1.38 -6.84 12.69
CA HIS A 160 -1.97 -6.22 11.49
C HIS A 160 -1.45 -4.81 11.20
N LEU A 161 -0.40 -4.35 11.88
CA LEU A 161 0.21 -3.02 11.76
C LEU A 161 -0.78 -1.86 11.98
N MET A 162 -1.88 -2.10 12.70
CA MET A 162 -2.87 -1.07 13.03
C MET A 162 -2.53 -0.31 14.32
N ASP A 163 -1.79 -0.93 15.23
CA ASP A 163 -1.44 -0.35 16.53
C ASP A 163 -0.04 0.28 16.53
N VAL A 164 0.65 0.24 15.40
CA VAL A 164 1.96 0.88 15.24
C VAL A 164 1.79 2.36 14.90
N THR A 165 2.63 3.20 15.50
CA THR A 165 2.65 4.65 15.27
C THR A 165 3.72 5.07 14.27
N GLU A 166 4.75 4.24 14.10
CA GLU A 166 5.85 4.44 13.16
C GLU A 166 6.19 3.14 12.45
N LEU A 167 6.43 3.20 11.15
CA LEU A 167 6.78 2.06 10.31
C LEU A 167 7.95 2.46 9.40
N SER A 168 9.16 2.50 9.98
CA SER A 168 10.37 3.06 9.37
C SER A 168 10.74 2.41 8.04
N ILE A 169 10.49 1.12 7.88
CA ILE A 169 10.72 0.40 6.62
C ILE A 169 10.08 1.09 5.41
N LEU A 170 8.97 1.82 5.59
CA LEU A 170 8.32 2.55 4.49
C LEU A 170 9.16 3.73 4.04
N LEU A 171 9.85 4.40 4.95
CA LEU A 171 10.77 5.48 4.59
C LEU A 171 12.00 4.94 3.86
N ASP A 172 12.57 3.85 4.33
CA ASP A 172 13.71 3.20 3.69
C ASP A 172 13.35 2.78 2.25
N LEU A 173 12.18 2.17 2.07
CA LEU A 173 11.67 1.80 0.75
C LEU A 173 11.47 3.01 -0.19
N ILE A 174 11.15 4.19 0.35
CA ILE A 174 11.01 5.42 -0.45
C ILE A 174 12.37 6.05 -0.73
N ASP A 175 13.24 6.12 0.26
CA ASP A 175 14.57 6.72 0.15
C ASP A 175 15.45 5.95 -0.87
N ASP A 176 15.41 4.62 -0.88
CA ASP A 176 16.08 3.77 -1.90
C ASP A 176 15.67 4.13 -3.33
N ARG A 177 14.42 4.57 -3.53
CA ARG A 177 13.87 4.93 -4.84
C ARG A 177 14.08 6.39 -5.21
N ASN A 178 14.56 7.19 -4.27
CA ASN A 178 14.86 8.61 -4.49
C ASN A 178 16.31 8.82 -4.93
N THR A 179 17.17 7.82 -4.77
CA THR A 179 18.57 7.87 -5.22
C THR A 179 18.66 7.82 -6.75
N VAL A 180 19.45 8.73 -7.33
CA VAL A 180 19.81 8.70 -8.74
C VAL A 180 20.70 7.45 -8.96
N PRO A 181 20.57 6.70 -10.09
CA PRO A 181 21.44 5.55 -10.36
C PRO A 181 22.90 5.97 -10.34
N GLY A 182 23.64 5.61 -9.30
CA GLY A 182 25.06 5.96 -9.14
C GLY A 182 25.63 5.75 -7.74
N ASP A 183 24.80 5.77 -6.70
CA ASP A 183 25.25 5.53 -5.33
C ASP A 183 24.74 4.18 -4.81
N SER A 184 25.54 3.13 -5.02
CA SER A 184 25.32 1.83 -4.41
C SER A 184 25.76 1.86 -2.95
N LEU A 185 24.84 1.83 -2.00
CA LEU A 185 25.11 1.55 -0.60
C LEU A 185 24.42 0.25 -0.17
N HIS A 186 25.16 -0.51 0.63
CA HIS A 186 24.94 -1.88 1.05
C HIS A 186 23.58 -2.14 1.71
N ASP A 187 22.94 -3.24 1.27
CA ASP A 187 21.82 -3.89 1.96
C ASP A 187 22.26 -4.49 3.30
N ASP A 188 21.97 -3.82 4.40
CA ASP A 188 21.95 -4.43 5.72
C ASP A 188 20.63 -4.04 6.44
N PHE A 189 19.62 -4.88 6.28
CA PHE A 189 18.26 -4.68 6.85
C PHE A 189 18.10 -5.33 8.23
N SER A 190 19.19 -5.43 9.02
CA SER A 190 19.17 -6.13 10.30
C SER A 190 18.39 -5.42 11.43
N ASP A 191 18.02 -4.14 11.26
CA ASP A 191 17.36 -3.35 12.31
C ASP A 191 16.04 -2.71 11.84
N ILE A 192 15.00 -3.52 11.65
CA ILE A 192 13.63 -3.00 11.43
C ILE A 192 13.03 -2.62 12.78
N HIS A 193 12.91 -1.32 13.06
CA HIS A 193 12.22 -0.83 14.25
C HIS A 193 10.73 -0.64 13.99
N VAL A 194 9.91 -1.34 14.78
CA VAL A 194 8.47 -1.14 14.90
C VAL A 194 8.19 -0.55 16.30
N VAL A 195 7.63 0.65 16.35
CA VAL A 195 7.21 1.30 17.60
C VAL A 195 5.71 1.07 17.80
N LEU A 196 5.36 0.40 18.88
CA LEU A 196 3.98 0.05 19.29
C LEU A 196 3.32 1.19 20.05
#